data_8d6098392157305f3b8adf4242471545
#
_entry.id   8d6098392157305f3b8adf4242471545
#
_cell.length_a   1.000
_cell.length_b   1.000
_cell.length_c   1.000
_cell.angle_alpha   90.00
_cell.angle_beta   90.00
_cell.angle_gamma   90.00
#
_symmetry.space_group_name_H-M   'P 1'
#
loop_
_entity.id
_entity.type
_entity.pdbx_description
1 polymer ?
#
loop_
_entity_poly.entity_id
_entity_poly.type
_entity_poly.pdbx_seq_one_letter_code
_entity_poly.pdbx_strand_id
1 'polypeptide(L)'
;MKRRATGLAMALGCIVLLGSGDLAAADLKAHLLAALDAPEGRSEGDLSGPLAEFFQAQTRSSAAVRVQVRTLTKFAQVGCARLQATLLQDDVPTREGQRVPFAVRYELNLCRDGQPPSEGVDLEAASRGLSGSSASD
;
A
#
# COMPACT_ATOMS: atom_id res chain seq x y z
N MET A 1 -36.03 58.55 -13.20
CA MET A 1 -34.68 57.96 -13.14
C MET A 1 -34.78 56.61 -12.45
N LYS A 2 -34.60 55.51 -13.20
CA LYS A 2 -34.74 54.15 -12.67
C LYS A 2 -33.36 53.61 -12.30
N ARG A 3 -33.14 53.33 -11.02
CA ARG A 3 -31.96 52.61 -10.54
C ARG A 3 -32.21 51.11 -10.61
N ARG A 4 -31.47 50.37 -11.43
CA ARG A 4 -31.50 48.94 -11.47
C ARG A 4 -30.49 48.40 -10.46
N ALA A 5 -30.98 47.65 -9.48
CA ALA A 5 -30.18 46.88 -8.56
C ALA A 5 -29.80 45.55 -9.24
N THR A 6 -28.52 45.34 -9.40
CA THR A 6 -27.98 44.04 -9.92
C THR A 6 -27.64 43.16 -8.72
N GLY A 7 -28.42 42.12 -8.54
CA GLY A 7 -28.18 41.12 -7.50
C GLY A 7 -26.99 40.24 -7.88
N LEU A 8 -26.00 40.21 -7.00
CA LEU A 8 -24.83 39.32 -7.10
C LEU A 8 -25.19 37.99 -6.43
N ALA A 9 -25.40 36.96 -7.22
CA ALA A 9 -25.60 35.61 -6.72
C ALA A 9 -24.24 35.00 -6.37
N MET A 10 -23.95 34.82 -5.08
CA MET A 10 -22.83 34.02 -4.59
C MET A 10 -23.18 32.52 -4.76
N ALA A 11 -22.55 31.87 -5.71
CA ALA A 11 -22.53 30.41 -5.80
C ALA A 11 -21.53 29.86 -4.77
N LEU A 12 -22.05 29.25 -3.69
CA LEU A 12 -21.25 28.44 -2.76
C LEU A 12 -20.82 27.15 -3.50
N GLY A 13 -19.59 27.13 -3.97
CA GLY A 13 -18.98 25.90 -4.48
C GLY A 13 -18.64 24.97 -3.30
N CYS A 14 -19.38 23.88 -3.16
CA CYS A 14 -18.97 22.75 -2.32
C CYS A 14 -17.70 22.11 -2.91
N ILE A 15 -16.55 22.41 -2.32
CA ILE A 15 -15.32 21.67 -2.58
C ILE A 15 -15.45 20.33 -1.84
N VAL A 16 -15.79 19.28 -2.57
CA VAL A 16 -15.71 17.91 -2.07
C VAL A 16 -14.23 17.56 -2.01
N LEU A 17 -13.65 17.58 -0.82
CA LEU A 17 -12.34 17.02 -0.53
C LEU A 17 -12.47 15.50 -0.63
N LEU A 18 -12.27 14.95 -1.84
CA LEU A 18 -12.06 13.52 -2.04
C LEU A 18 -10.76 13.16 -1.37
N GLY A 19 -10.85 12.33 -0.33
CA GLY A 19 -9.71 11.90 0.47
C GLY A 19 -8.63 11.23 -0.39
N SER A 20 -7.44 11.80 -0.37
CA SER A 20 -6.28 11.34 -1.15
C SER A 20 -5.70 9.99 -0.69
N GLY A 21 -6.26 9.37 0.35
CA GLY A 21 -5.77 8.11 0.92
C GLY A 21 -6.06 6.88 0.09
N ASP A 22 -7.17 6.86 -0.63
CA ASP A 22 -7.58 5.67 -1.41
C ASP A 22 -6.74 5.43 -2.67
N LEU A 23 -6.23 6.49 -3.30
CA LEU A 23 -5.41 6.39 -4.51
C LEU A 23 -4.01 5.84 -4.22
N ALA A 24 -3.43 6.15 -3.06
CA ALA A 24 -2.12 5.65 -2.66
C ALA A 24 -2.12 4.13 -2.42
N ALA A 25 -3.18 3.63 -1.78
CA ALA A 25 -3.36 2.19 -1.54
C ALA A 25 -3.72 1.43 -2.82
N ALA A 26 -4.38 2.08 -3.79
CA ALA A 26 -4.82 1.44 -5.02
C ALA A 26 -3.67 0.96 -5.91
N ASP A 27 -2.57 1.71 -6.00
CA ASP A 27 -1.43 1.36 -6.84
C ASP A 27 -0.71 0.11 -6.32
N LEU A 28 -0.36 0.07 -5.03
CA LEU A 28 0.24 -1.12 -4.41
C LEU A 28 -0.70 -2.33 -4.46
N LYS A 29 -1.99 -2.11 -4.19
CA LYS A 29 -3.02 -3.17 -4.27
C LYS A 29 -3.09 -3.78 -5.67
N ALA A 30 -2.96 -2.98 -6.72
CA ALA A 30 -2.96 -3.48 -8.09
C ALA A 30 -1.81 -4.47 -8.33
N HIS A 31 -0.60 -4.19 -7.84
CA HIS A 31 0.54 -5.10 -7.93
C HIS A 31 0.33 -6.39 -7.12
N LEU A 32 -0.29 -6.30 -5.94
CA LEU A 32 -0.62 -7.47 -5.12
C LEU A 32 -1.62 -8.38 -5.83
N LEU A 33 -2.70 -7.83 -6.38
CA LEU A 33 -3.70 -8.57 -7.12
C LEU A 33 -3.13 -9.15 -8.43
N ALA A 34 -2.29 -8.41 -9.13
CA ALA A 34 -1.62 -8.90 -10.34
C ALA A 34 -0.75 -10.14 -10.05
N ALA A 35 -0.07 -10.19 -8.91
CA ALA A 35 0.70 -11.36 -8.51
C ALA A 35 -0.19 -12.59 -8.21
N LEU A 36 -1.40 -12.38 -7.65
CA LEU A 36 -2.37 -13.45 -7.43
C LEU A 36 -2.90 -14.04 -8.74
N ASP A 37 -3.08 -13.20 -9.76
CA ASP A 37 -3.62 -13.60 -11.05
C ASP A 37 -2.56 -14.15 -12.01
N ALA A 38 -1.30 -13.78 -11.80
CA ALA A 38 -0.20 -14.23 -12.64
C ALA A 38 0.05 -15.74 -12.50
N PRO A 39 0.24 -16.48 -13.60
CA PRO A 39 0.56 -17.92 -13.55
C PRO A 39 1.80 -18.24 -12.73
N GLU A 40 2.78 -17.34 -12.74
CA GLU A 40 4.05 -17.46 -12.03
C GLU A 40 3.97 -16.93 -10.59
N GLY A 41 2.84 -16.36 -10.20
CA GLY A 41 2.64 -15.80 -8.87
C GLY A 41 3.51 -14.57 -8.57
N ARG A 42 3.84 -13.77 -9.58
CA ARG A 42 4.75 -12.62 -9.47
C ARG A 42 4.21 -11.39 -10.17
N SER A 43 4.55 -10.23 -9.64
CA SER A 43 4.31 -8.93 -10.26
C SER A 43 5.46 -7.99 -9.94
N GLU A 44 5.86 -7.17 -10.89
CA GLU A 44 6.88 -6.13 -10.73
C GLU A 44 6.42 -4.85 -11.42
N GLY A 45 6.88 -3.72 -10.90
CA GLY A 45 6.62 -2.42 -11.51
C GLY A 45 7.15 -1.29 -10.66
N ASP A 46 6.88 -0.08 -11.12
CA ASP A 46 7.18 1.13 -10.36
C ASP A 46 5.92 1.61 -9.64
N LEU A 47 6.07 2.02 -8.39
CA LEU A 47 5.02 2.74 -7.69
C LEU A 47 4.93 4.17 -8.20
N SER A 48 3.73 4.65 -8.33
CA SER A 48 3.40 6.02 -8.70
C SER A 48 2.50 6.68 -7.66
N GLY A 49 2.28 7.98 -7.81
CA GLY A 49 1.34 8.74 -7.00
C GLY A 49 1.75 8.90 -5.54
N PRO A 50 0.78 9.13 -4.63
CA PRO A 50 1.04 9.58 -3.26
C PRO A 50 1.89 8.63 -2.42
N LEU A 51 1.82 7.31 -2.63
CA LEU A 51 2.63 6.35 -1.88
C LEU A 51 4.11 6.45 -2.28
N ALA A 52 4.40 6.58 -3.57
CA ALA A 52 5.76 6.78 -4.06
C ALA A 52 6.35 8.10 -3.57
N GLU A 53 5.57 9.17 -3.63
CA GLU A 53 5.96 10.50 -3.14
C GLU A 53 6.24 10.48 -1.63
N PHE A 54 5.37 9.84 -0.85
CA PHE A 54 5.58 9.65 0.58
C PHE A 54 6.87 8.89 0.87
N PHE A 55 7.11 7.79 0.16
CA PHE A 55 8.32 6.98 0.32
C PHE A 55 9.59 7.78 -0.01
N GLN A 56 9.57 8.51 -1.12
CA GLN A 56 10.66 9.38 -1.54
C GLN A 56 10.95 10.49 -0.50
N ALA A 57 9.91 11.10 0.07
CA ALA A 57 10.05 12.09 1.12
C ALA A 57 10.67 11.51 2.41
N GLN A 58 10.24 10.31 2.83
CA GLN A 58 10.77 9.65 4.02
C GLN A 58 12.24 9.23 3.87
N THR A 59 12.60 8.73 2.70
CA THR A 59 13.98 8.30 2.41
C THR A 59 14.90 9.43 1.98
N ARG A 60 14.36 10.59 1.66
CA ARG A 60 15.10 11.72 1.07
C ARG A 60 15.85 11.35 -0.22
N SER A 61 15.26 10.48 -1.00
CA SER A 61 15.74 10.07 -2.33
C SER A 61 14.65 10.33 -3.36
N SER A 62 15.02 10.90 -4.51
CA SER A 62 14.12 11.09 -5.64
C SER A 62 14.11 9.92 -6.61
N ALA A 63 14.87 8.85 -6.32
CA ALA A 63 14.87 7.66 -7.15
C ALA A 63 13.49 6.99 -7.19
N ALA A 64 13.16 6.35 -8.30
CA ALA A 64 11.91 5.61 -8.44
C ALA A 64 11.80 4.51 -7.37
N VAL A 65 10.58 4.32 -6.86
CA VAL A 65 10.27 3.25 -5.92
C VAL A 65 9.75 2.07 -6.72
N ARG A 66 10.49 0.98 -6.77
CA ARG A 66 10.10 -0.26 -7.44
C ARG A 66 9.36 -1.17 -6.46
N VAL A 67 8.36 -1.87 -6.96
CA VAL A 67 7.64 -2.89 -6.21
C VAL A 67 7.85 -4.25 -6.85
N GLN A 68 8.12 -5.24 -6.03
CA GLN A 68 8.16 -6.66 -6.42
C GLN A 68 7.25 -7.43 -5.49
N VAL A 69 6.34 -8.19 -6.06
CA VAL A 69 5.42 -9.05 -5.32
C VAL A 69 5.65 -10.49 -5.76
N ARG A 70 5.67 -11.40 -4.81
CA ARG A 70 5.69 -12.84 -5.08
C ARG A 70 4.74 -13.60 -4.16
N THR A 71 4.13 -14.63 -4.69
CA THR A 71 3.34 -15.58 -3.92
C THR A 71 4.29 -16.55 -3.19
N LEU A 72 4.14 -16.63 -1.88
CA LEU A 72 4.88 -17.58 -1.04
C LEU A 72 4.14 -18.90 -0.92
N THR A 73 2.82 -18.84 -0.65
CA THR A 73 1.99 -20.00 -0.42
C THR A 73 0.58 -19.73 -0.91
N LYS A 74 -0.01 -20.66 -1.65
CA LYS A 74 -1.44 -20.64 -1.99
C LYS A 74 -2.22 -21.30 -0.87
N PHE A 75 -3.35 -20.69 -0.49
CA PHE A 75 -4.23 -21.27 0.52
C PHE A 75 -5.25 -22.22 -0.09
N ALA A 76 -5.85 -23.08 0.75
CA ALA A 76 -6.94 -23.95 0.35
C ALA A 76 -8.17 -23.13 -0.11
N GLN A 77 -8.40 -21.97 0.50
CA GLN A 77 -9.39 -21.01 0.02
C GLN A 77 -9.00 -20.49 -1.37
N VAL A 78 -9.86 -20.75 -2.36
CA VAL A 78 -9.62 -20.40 -3.76
C VAL A 78 -9.39 -18.90 -3.93
N GLY A 79 -8.36 -18.54 -4.69
CA GLY A 79 -8.03 -17.14 -4.97
C GLY A 79 -7.31 -16.41 -3.84
N CYS A 80 -6.89 -17.10 -2.79
CA CYS A 80 -6.17 -16.55 -1.65
C CYS A 80 -4.75 -17.09 -1.55
N ALA A 81 -3.81 -16.24 -1.15
CA ALA A 81 -2.42 -16.61 -0.97
C ALA A 81 -1.72 -15.74 0.07
N ARG A 82 -0.61 -16.24 0.57
CA ARG A 82 0.39 -15.43 1.28
C ARG A 82 1.33 -14.83 0.26
N LEU A 83 1.43 -13.52 0.26
CA LEU A 83 2.27 -12.73 -0.62
C LEU A 83 3.41 -12.09 0.16
N GLN A 84 4.53 -11.94 -0.51
CA GLN A 84 5.62 -11.08 -0.06
C GLN A 84 5.74 -9.91 -1.01
N ALA A 85 5.66 -8.70 -0.47
CA ALA A 85 5.92 -7.47 -1.19
C ALA A 85 7.26 -6.87 -0.76
N THR A 86 8.05 -6.43 -1.72
CA THR A 86 9.31 -5.74 -1.49
C THR A 86 9.26 -4.40 -2.21
N LEU A 87 9.46 -3.33 -1.48
CA LEU A 87 9.65 -1.98 -2.02
C LEU A 87 11.14 -1.69 -2.05
N LEU A 88 11.65 -1.32 -3.21
CA LEU A 88 13.07 -1.07 -3.45
C LEU A 88 13.24 0.37 -3.94
N GLN A 89 14.23 1.03 -3.39
CA GLN A 89 14.63 2.36 -3.84
C GLN A 89 16.15 2.47 -3.81
N ASP A 90 16.70 2.94 -4.91
CA ASP A 90 18.14 3.21 -5.00
C ASP A 90 18.47 4.60 -4.44
N ASP A 91 19.74 4.86 -4.23
CA ASP A 91 20.26 6.19 -3.97
C ASP A 91 19.69 6.84 -2.68
N VAL A 92 19.51 6.07 -1.63
CA VAL A 92 19.02 6.54 -0.33
C VAL A 92 20.21 7.01 0.53
N PRO A 93 20.22 8.27 1.02
CA PRO A 93 21.31 8.79 1.82
C PRO A 93 21.34 8.15 3.22
N THR A 94 22.51 7.74 3.66
CA THR A 94 22.79 7.32 5.03
C THR A 94 23.14 8.52 5.90
N ARG A 95 23.24 8.31 7.21
CA ARG A 95 23.68 9.35 8.16
C ARG A 95 25.14 9.79 7.92
N GLU A 96 25.96 8.88 7.39
CA GLU A 96 27.38 9.11 7.06
C GLU A 96 27.56 9.78 5.69
N GLY A 97 26.45 10.09 4.97
CA GLY A 97 26.47 10.76 3.68
C GLY A 97 26.69 9.83 2.48
N GLN A 98 26.73 8.54 2.69
CA GLN A 98 26.78 7.56 1.61
C GLN A 98 25.38 7.39 0.99
N ARG A 99 25.34 6.91 -0.25
CA ARG A 99 24.11 6.56 -0.93
C ARG A 99 24.06 5.07 -1.19
N VAL A 100 23.00 4.44 -0.70
CA VAL A 100 22.85 2.99 -0.72
C VAL A 100 21.46 2.60 -1.23
N PRO A 101 21.31 1.38 -1.78
CA PRO A 101 19.99 0.84 -2.04
C PRO A 101 19.28 0.54 -0.72
N PHE A 102 17.97 0.82 -0.68
CA PHE A 102 17.10 0.59 0.47
C PHE A 102 15.94 -0.31 0.07
N ALA A 103 15.60 -1.27 0.92
CA ALA A 103 14.50 -2.19 0.67
C ALA A 103 13.67 -2.38 1.93
N VAL A 104 12.36 -2.35 1.78
CA VAL A 104 11.37 -2.74 2.79
C VAL A 104 10.64 -3.97 2.30
N ARG A 105 10.56 -4.99 3.14
CA ARG A 105 9.90 -6.26 2.84
C ARG A 105 8.85 -6.54 3.88
N TYR A 106 7.67 -6.96 3.43
CA TYR A 106 6.59 -7.38 4.30
C TYR A 106 5.78 -8.52 3.66
N GLU A 107 5.07 -9.24 4.48
CA GLU A 107 4.22 -10.35 4.06
C GLU A 107 2.78 -10.09 4.48
N LEU A 108 1.84 -10.52 3.65
CA LEU A 108 0.42 -10.39 3.91
C LEU A 108 -0.37 -11.54 3.29
N ASN A 109 -1.51 -11.82 3.86
CA ASN A 109 -2.47 -12.78 3.31
C ASN A 109 -3.57 -12.02 2.58
N LEU A 110 -3.79 -12.34 1.32
CA LEU A 110 -4.73 -11.61 0.46
C LEU A 110 -5.48 -12.56 -0.46
N CYS A 111 -6.75 -12.23 -0.70
CA CYS A 111 -7.60 -12.88 -1.70
C CYS A 111 -7.84 -11.95 -2.89
N ARG A 112 -8.31 -12.50 -4.01
CA ARG A 112 -8.64 -11.75 -5.24
C ARG A 112 -9.69 -10.67 -5.07
N ASP A 113 -10.58 -10.81 -4.09
CA ASP A 113 -11.56 -9.78 -3.70
C ASP A 113 -10.92 -8.60 -2.94
N GLY A 114 -9.63 -8.66 -2.66
CA GLY A 114 -8.89 -7.65 -1.91
C GLY A 114 -9.07 -7.74 -0.40
N GLN A 115 -9.69 -8.80 0.09
CA GLN A 115 -9.90 -9.05 1.51
C GLN A 115 -8.90 -10.10 2.04
N PRO A 116 -8.66 -10.17 3.34
CA PRO A 116 -7.92 -11.27 3.93
C PRO A 116 -8.70 -12.58 3.82
N PRO A 117 -8.01 -13.75 3.84
CA PRO A 117 -8.68 -15.05 3.88
C PRO A 117 -9.60 -15.17 5.07
N SER A 118 -10.78 -15.77 4.86
CA SER A 118 -11.76 -16.05 5.91
C SER A 118 -11.71 -17.51 6.40
N GLU A 119 -11.13 -18.41 5.58
CA GLU A 119 -11.01 -19.83 5.89
C GLU A 119 -9.56 -20.19 6.25
N GLY A 120 -9.39 -21.09 7.20
CA GLY A 120 -8.09 -21.59 7.62
C GLY A 120 -7.26 -20.64 8.46
N VAL A 121 -7.81 -19.50 8.87
CA VAL A 121 -7.20 -18.60 9.83
C VAL A 121 -7.69 -18.97 11.23
N ASP A 122 -6.87 -19.68 11.98
CA ASP A 122 -7.13 -19.89 13.40
C ASP A 122 -6.81 -18.61 14.19
N LEU A 123 -7.82 -17.75 14.32
CA LEU A 123 -7.71 -16.49 15.05
C LEU A 123 -7.44 -16.72 16.55
N GLU A 124 -7.86 -17.87 17.10
CA GLU A 124 -7.58 -18.24 18.49
C GLU A 124 -6.10 -18.60 18.68
N ALA A 125 -5.49 -19.31 17.72
CA ALA A 125 -4.07 -19.60 17.75
C ALA A 125 -3.24 -18.30 17.59
N ALA A 126 -3.66 -17.39 16.72
CA ALA A 126 -3.01 -16.10 16.55
C ALA A 126 -3.10 -15.23 17.81
N SER A 127 -4.24 -15.20 18.48
CA SER A 127 -4.43 -14.43 19.73
C SER A 127 -3.63 -15.01 20.91
N ARG A 128 -3.49 -16.34 20.98
CA ARG A 128 -2.65 -17.00 21.99
C ARG A 128 -1.17 -16.67 21.85
N GLY A 129 -0.69 -16.56 20.60
CA GLY A 129 0.69 -16.14 20.32
C GLY A 129 1.01 -14.73 20.81
N LEU A 130 0.05 -13.80 20.74
CA LEU A 130 0.20 -12.44 21.23
C LEU A 130 0.12 -12.33 22.77
N SER A 131 -0.64 -13.21 23.42
CA SER A 131 -0.79 -13.23 24.87
C SER A 131 0.39 -13.90 25.61
N GLY A 132 1.16 -14.72 24.92
CA GLY A 132 2.32 -15.43 25.50
C GLY A 132 3.61 -14.59 25.60
N SER A 133 3.65 -13.39 25.04
CA SER A 133 4.86 -12.57 25.00
C SER A 133 5.02 -11.62 26.20
N SER A 134 4.12 -11.66 27.18
CA SER A 134 4.12 -10.73 28.33
C SER A 134 4.60 -11.33 29.65
N ALA A 135 5.22 -12.49 29.64
CA ALA A 135 5.73 -13.11 30.88
C ALA A 135 7.15 -13.62 30.69
N SER A 136 8.12 -12.73 30.79
CA SER A 136 9.48 -13.05 31.27
C SER A 136 10.17 -11.73 31.65
N ASP A 137 10.02 -11.35 32.87
CA ASP A 137 10.92 -10.48 33.58
C ASP A 137 11.82 -11.33 34.46
#